data_e5b90cf683d943c33eecb720184f0202
#
_entry.id   e5b90cf683d943c33eecb720184f0202
#
_cell.length_a   1.000
_cell.length_b   1.000
_cell.length_c   1.000
_cell.angle_alpha   90.00
_cell.angle_beta   90.00
_cell.angle_gamma   90.00
#
_symmetry.space_group_name_H-M   'P 1'
#
loop_
_entity.id
_entity.type
_entity.pdbx_description
1 polymer ?
#
loop_
_entity_poly.entity_id
_entity_poly.type
_entity_poly.pdbx_seq_one_letter_code
_entity_poly.pdbx_strand_id
1 'polypeptide(L)'
;QAVVIQQKTKRPDYKPVIQQALQLCGIRPDDDEALVFEGLTDASWISRPLKVWIEASGIKKHITFHVARHSYASLLLENGVDIYTIKSLMGHTNVKTTQIYTHIVNEQKEKAANTLYIENLAL
;
A
#
# COMPACT_ATOMS: atom_id res chain seq x y z
N GLN A 1 14.76 -3.94 -4.17
CA GLN A 1 13.59 -4.33 -4.99
C GLN A 1 13.20 -5.74 -4.59
N ALA A 2 11.92 -5.95 -4.30
CA ALA A 2 11.38 -7.28 -4.02
C ALA A 2 10.66 -7.82 -5.26
N VAL A 3 10.77 -9.12 -5.48
CA VAL A 3 10.01 -9.83 -6.52
C VAL A 3 8.92 -10.64 -5.81
N VAL A 4 7.67 -10.36 -6.15
CA VAL A 4 6.51 -11.07 -5.61
C VAL A 4 5.84 -11.82 -6.74
N ILE A 5 5.72 -13.14 -6.60
CA ILE A 5 4.97 -13.95 -7.57
C ILE A 5 3.50 -13.94 -7.15
N GLN A 6 2.66 -13.28 -7.93
CA GLN A 6 1.24 -13.22 -7.64
C GLN A 6 0.59 -14.60 -7.80
N GLN A 7 -0.05 -15.09 -6.77
CA GLN A 7 -0.66 -16.43 -6.79
C GLN A 7 -1.73 -16.61 -7.87
N LYS A 8 -2.53 -15.56 -8.14
CA LYS A 8 -3.61 -15.60 -9.13
C LYS A 8 -3.13 -15.58 -10.57
N THR A 9 -2.09 -14.82 -10.88
CA THR A 9 -1.64 -14.58 -12.26
C THR A 9 -0.37 -15.33 -12.59
N LYS A 10 0.32 -15.88 -11.57
CA LYS A 10 1.65 -16.52 -11.68
C LYS A 10 2.71 -15.62 -12.34
N ARG A 11 2.48 -14.31 -12.36
CA ARG A 11 3.40 -13.32 -12.94
C ARG A 11 4.30 -12.74 -11.86
N PRO A 12 5.58 -12.52 -12.14
CA PRO A 12 6.44 -11.77 -11.25
C PRO A 12 5.99 -10.31 -11.22
N ASP A 13 5.90 -9.76 -10.04
CA ASP A 13 5.56 -8.36 -9.78
C ASP A 13 6.71 -7.73 -9.00
N TYR A 14 7.39 -6.77 -9.61
CA TYR A 14 8.56 -6.11 -9.03
C TYR A 14 8.09 -4.94 -8.17
N LYS A 15 8.29 -5.07 -6.86
CA LYS A 15 7.91 -4.04 -5.89
C LYS A 15 9.14 -3.28 -5.40
N PRO A 16 9.14 -1.94 -5.48
CA PRO A 16 10.12 -1.15 -4.75
C PRO A 16 9.92 -1.34 -3.25
N VAL A 17 11.01 -1.53 -2.52
CA VAL A 17 11.00 -1.65 -1.07
C VAL A 17 11.82 -0.50 -0.50
N ILE A 18 11.21 0.31 0.35
CA ILE A 18 11.87 1.44 1.00
C ILE A 18 12.88 0.95 2.03
N GLN A 19 13.90 1.78 2.30
CA GLN A 19 14.99 1.44 3.22
C GLN A 19 14.49 1.09 4.63
N GLN A 20 13.49 1.80 5.13
CA GLN A 20 12.89 1.52 6.43
C GLN A 20 12.26 0.12 6.50
N ALA A 21 11.58 -0.30 5.43
CA ALA A 21 11.00 -1.65 5.37
C ALA A 21 12.10 -2.73 5.31
N LEU A 22 13.18 -2.48 4.58
CA LEU A 22 14.33 -3.39 4.55
C LEU A 22 14.97 -3.55 5.93
N GLN A 23 15.09 -2.48 6.69
CA GLN A 23 15.61 -2.52 8.07
C GLN A 23 14.74 -3.39 8.98
N LEU A 24 13.42 -3.35 8.81
CA LEU A 24 12.49 -4.20 9.56
C LEU A 24 12.55 -5.68 9.17
N CYS A 25 12.99 -5.99 7.96
CA CYS A 25 13.20 -7.37 7.51
C CYS A 25 14.44 -8.04 8.13
N GLY A 26 15.31 -7.26 8.77
CA GLY A 26 16.55 -7.78 9.36
C GLY A 26 17.67 -7.97 8.34
N ILE A 27 18.65 -8.81 8.70
CA ILE A 27 19.80 -9.09 7.86
C ILE A 27 19.40 -10.15 6.83
N ARG A 28 19.69 -9.88 5.54
CA ARG A 28 19.47 -10.85 4.48
C ARG A 28 20.34 -12.09 4.73
N PRO A 29 19.75 -13.31 4.75
CA PRO A 29 20.52 -14.54 4.78
C PRO A 29 21.32 -14.74 3.47
N ASP A 30 22.39 -15.53 3.52
CA ASP A 30 23.15 -15.91 2.31
C ASP A 30 22.38 -16.88 1.41
N ASP A 31 21.38 -17.56 1.93
CA ASP A 31 20.49 -18.45 1.19
C ASP A 31 19.36 -17.65 0.52
N ASP A 32 19.34 -17.65 -0.80
CA ASP A 32 18.33 -16.95 -1.61
C ASP A 32 16.92 -17.56 -1.49
N GLU A 33 16.78 -18.79 -1.00
CA GLU A 33 15.50 -19.46 -0.74
C GLU A 33 15.00 -19.22 0.69
N ALA A 34 15.79 -18.58 1.54
CA ALA A 34 15.40 -18.31 2.91
C ALA A 34 14.20 -17.36 2.97
N LEU A 35 13.26 -17.67 3.86
CA LEU A 35 12.09 -16.84 4.10
C LEU A 35 12.48 -15.58 4.87
N VAL A 36 11.97 -14.42 4.45
CA VAL A 36 12.14 -13.15 5.17
C VAL A 36 11.55 -13.24 6.58
N PHE A 37 10.43 -13.96 6.73
CA PHE A 37 9.77 -14.20 8.01
C PHE A 37 9.57 -15.69 8.20
N GLU A 38 10.40 -16.29 9.03
CA GLU A 38 10.28 -17.71 9.38
C GLU A 38 8.98 -17.96 10.15
N GLY A 39 8.35 -19.12 9.90
CA GLY A 39 7.12 -19.52 10.58
C GLY A 39 5.83 -18.90 10.06
N LEU A 40 5.89 -17.96 9.10
CA LEU A 40 4.70 -17.42 8.45
C LEU A 40 4.34 -18.23 7.18
N THR A 41 3.92 -19.46 7.37
CA THR A 41 3.67 -20.40 6.26
C THR A 41 2.29 -20.25 5.62
N ASP A 42 1.31 -19.67 6.32
CA ASP A 42 -0.06 -19.53 5.83
C ASP A 42 -0.66 -18.18 6.26
N ALA A 43 -1.24 -17.46 5.30
CA ALA A 43 -1.89 -16.17 5.53
C ALA A 43 -3.07 -16.25 6.53
N SER A 44 -3.74 -17.39 6.65
CA SER A 44 -4.84 -17.60 7.60
C SER A 44 -4.36 -17.55 9.05
N TRP A 45 -3.14 -18.01 9.33
CA TRP A 45 -2.54 -18.02 10.66
C TRP A 45 -2.08 -16.64 11.14
N ILE A 46 -1.74 -15.73 10.20
CA ILE A 46 -1.25 -14.39 10.52
C ILE A 46 -2.35 -13.50 11.10
N SER A 47 -3.59 -13.71 10.69
CA SER A 47 -4.73 -12.89 11.13
C SER A 47 -5.03 -13.03 12.62
N ARG A 48 -4.83 -14.21 13.21
CA ARG A 48 -5.09 -14.45 14.64
C ARG A 48 -4.08 -13.75 15.55
N PRO A 49 -2.77 -13.90 15.38
CA PRO A 49 -1.79 -13.12 16.14
C PRO A 49 -1.98 -11.60 16.01
N LEU A 50 -2.29 -11.11 14.79
CA LEU A 50 -2.59 -9.70 14.58
C LEU A 50 -3.77 -9.24 15.43
N LYS A 51 -4.87 -10.00 15.46
CA LYS A 51 -6.04 -9.70 16.28
C LYS A 51 -5.69 -9.62 17.76
N VAL A 52 -4.98 -10.62 18.28
CA VAL A 52 -4.53 -10.64 19.69
C VAL A 52 -3.67 -9.42 20.02
N TRP A 53 -2.75 -9.07 19.14
CA TRP A 53 -1.88 -7.90 19.33
C TRP A 53 -2.68 -6.58 19.33
N ILE A 54 -3.64 -6.42 18.42
CA ILE A 54 -4.50 -5.23 18.37
C ILE A 54 -5.36 -5.12 19.63
N GLU A 55 -5.95 -6.22 20.10
CA GLU A 55 -6.72 -6.24 21.35
C GLU A 55 -5.85 -5.86 22.55
N ALA A 56 -4.65 -6.42 22.65
CA ALA A 56 -3.69 -6.11 23.71
C ALA A 56 -3.22 -4.65 23.70
N SER A 57 -3.17 -4.00 22.53
CA SER A 57 -2.79 -2.59 22.40
C SER A 57 -3.88 -1.60 22.84
N GLY A 58 -5.09 -2.09 23.17
CA GLY A 58 -6.24 -1.25 23.53
C GLY A 58 -6.92 -0.55 22.35
N ILE A 59 -6.54 -0.84 21.12
CA ILE A 59 -7.17 -0.30 19.91
C ILE A 59 -8.53 -0.98 19.73
N LYS A 60 -9.61 -0.18 19.73
CA LYS A 60 -10.99 -0.68 19.57
C LYS A 60 -11.43 -0.85 18.11
N LYS A 61 -10.64 -0.36 17.16
CA LYS A 61 -10.95 -0.45 15.73
C LYS A 61 -10.66 -1.87 15.22
N HIS A 62 -11.51 -2.37 14.33
CA HIS A 62 -11.25 -3.62 13.61
C HIS A 62 -10.13 -3.42 12.60
N ILE A 63 -8.92 -3.87 12.92
CA ILE A 63 -7.73 -3.74 12.07
C ILE A 63 -7.36 -5.11 11.50
N THR A 64 -7.15 -5.14 10.20
CA THR A 64 -6.71 -6.31 9.44
C THR A 64 -5.58 -5.90 8.51
N PHE A 65 -4.87 -6.86 7.92
CA PHE A 65 -3.89 -6.57 6.85
C PHE A 65 -4.53 -5.86 5.67
N HIS A 66 -5.82 -6.11 5.41
CA HIS A 66 -6.55 -5.42 4.36
C HIS A 66 -6.76 -3.93 4.67
N VAL A 67 -7.03 -3.60 5.93
CA VAL A 67 -7.09 -2.21 6.42
C VAL A 67 -5.74 -1.52 6.28
N ALA A 68 -4.64 -2.18 6.67
CA ALA A 68 -3.29 -1.65 6.49
C ALA A 68 -2.99 -1.34 5.01
N ARG A 69 -3.40 -2.23 4.12
CA ARG A 69 -3.29 -2.04 2.67
C ARG A 69 -4.09 -0.82 2.19
N HIS A 70 -5.32 -0.63 2.66
CA HIS A 70 -6.12 0.55 2.34
C HIS A 70 -5.50 1.84 2.88
N SER A 71 -4.99 1.81 4.12
CA SER A 71 -4.29 2.96 4.72
C SER A 71 -3.06 3.35 3.91
N TYR A 72 -2.28 2.39 3.45
CA TYR A 72 -1.13 2.65 2.58
C TYR A 72 -1.54 3.36 1.29
N ALA A 73 -2.59 2.90 0.62
CA ALA A 73 -3.08 3.53 -0.59
C ALA A 73 -3.62 4.95 -0.35
N SER A 74 -4.35 5.16 0.76
CA SER A 74 -4.84 6.49 1.15
C SER A 74 -3.70 7.47 1.42
N LEU A 75 -2.70 7.04 2.19
CA LEU A 75 -1.52 7.86 2.50
C LEU A 75 -0.74 8.25 1.25
N LEU A 76 -0.56 7.34 0.29
CA LEU A 76 0.08 7.66 -0.98
C LEU A 76 -0.71 8.70 -1.76
N LEU A 77 -2.03 8.56 -1.81
CA LEU A 77 -2.90 9.47 -2.51
C LEU A 77 -2.92 10.87 -1.87
N GLU A 78 -2.98 10.96 -0.54
CA GLU A 78 -2.87 12.21 0.23
C GLU A 78 -1.53 12.92 -0.01
N ASN A 79 -0.46 12.15 -0.25
CA ASN A 79 0.86 12.68 -0.61
C ASN A 79 1.01 12.99 -2.11
N GLY A 80 -0.08 13.00 -2.88
CA GLY A 80 -0.08 13.41 -4.28
C GLY A 80 0.35 12.34 -5.28
N VAL A 81 0.50 11.08 -4.85
CA VAL A 81 0.79 9.99 -5.78
C VAL A 81 -0.44 9.70 -6.61
N ASP A 82 -0.28 9.62 -7.92
CA ASP A 82 -1.38 9.38 -8.83
C ASP A 82 -1.98 7.97 -8.67
N ILE A 83 -3.27 7.86 -8.97
CA ILE A 83 -4.05 6.64 -8.75
C ILE A 83 -3.57 5.44 -9.58
N TYR A 84 -2.98 5.68 -10.76
CA TYR A 84 -2.48 4.60 -11.61
C TYR A 84 -1.20 4.01 -11.04
N THR A 85 -0.32 4.86 -10.50
CA THR A 85 0.88 4.44 -9.76
C THR A 85 0.48 3.63 -8.52
N ILE A 86 -0.49 4.11 -7.75
CA ILE A 86 -1.01 3.39 -6.57
C ILE A 86 -1.57 2.04 -6.98
N LYS A 87 -2.39 1.98 -8.04
CA LYS A 87 -2.92 0.74 -8.59
C LYS A 87 -1.81 -0.25 -8.94
N SER A 88 -0.74 0.22 -9.59
CA SER A 88 0.42 -0.60 -9.94
C SER A 88 1.14 -1.13 -8.70
N LEU A 89 1.42 -0.26 -7.72
CA LEU A 89 2.04 -0.65 -6.45
C LEU A 89 1.20 -1.67 -5.67
N MET A 90 -0.12 -1.55 -5.73
CA MET A 90 -1.05 -2.46 -5.08
C MET A 90 -1.24 -3.78 -5.84
N GLY A 91 -0.76 -3.91 -7.09
CA GLY A 91 -1.00 -5.10 -7.92
C GLY A 91 -2.48 -5.33 -8.22
N HIS A 92 -3.29 -4.28 -8.29
CA HIS A 92 -4.72 -4.38 -8.58
C HIS A 92 -4.98 -4.49 -10.08
N THR A 93 -5.64 -5.55 -10.50
CA THR A 93 -6.08 -5.72 -11.89
C THR A 93 -7.35 -4.92 -12.20
N ASN A 94 -8.14 -4.52 -11.19
CA ASN A 94 -9.43 -3.86 -11.39
C ASN A 94 -9.48 -2.45 -10.77
N VAL A 95 -10.00 -1.49 -11.53
CA VAL A 95 -10.13 -0.07 -11.14
C VAL A 95 -11.28 0.17 -10.15
N LYS A 96 -12.24 -0.75 -10.04
CA LYS A 96 -13.42 -0.59 -9.15
C LYS A 96 -13.08 -0.40 -7.67
N THR A 97 -11.91 -0.87 -7.23
CA THR A 97 -11.41 -0.63 -5.86
C THR A 97 -11.04 0.85 -5.62
N THR A 98 -11.01 1.65 -6.67
CA THR A 98 -10.60 3.06 -6.67
C THR A 98 -11.72 4.00 -6.22
N GLN A 99 -12.98 3.57 -6.26
CA GLN A 99 -14.13 4.42 -5.85
C GLN A 99 -14.09 4.84 -4.37
N ILE A 100 -13.40 4.06 -3.53
CA ILE A 100 -13.23 4.37 -2.10
C ILE A 100 -12.46 5.68 -1.88
N TYR A 101 -11.63 6.08 -2.85
CA TYR A 101 -10.74 7.25 -2.76
C TYR A 101 -11.25 8.47 -3.53
N THR A 102 -12.49 8.44 -4.04
CA THR A 102 -13.04 9.50 -4.92
C THR A 102 -13.01 10.88 -4.26
N HIS A 103 -13.26 10.97 -2.95
CA HIS A 103 -13.23 12.24 -2.23
C HIS A 103 -11.83 12.85 -2.20
N ILE A 104 -10.77 12.06 -1.94
CA ILE A 104 -9.38 12.52 -1.93
C ILE A 104 -8.95 12.97 -3.34
N VAL A 105 -9.37 12.24 -4.36
CA VAL A 105 -9.10 12.60 -5.77
C VAL A 105 -9.77 13.92 -6.13
N ASN A 106 -10.97 14.19 -5.64
CA ASN A 106 -11.67 15.45 -5.90
C ASN A 106 -10.98 16.63 -5.23
N GLU A 107 -10.55 16.51 -3.98
CA GLU A 107 -9.75 17.55 -3.30
C GLU A 107 -8.44 17.83 -4.02
N GLN A 108 -7.77 16.81 -4.54
CA GLN A 108 -6.55 16.98 -5.33
C GLN A 108 -6.81 17.68 -6.67
N LYS A 109 -7.94 17.39 -7.33
CA LYS A 109 -8.36 18.08 -8.56
C LYS A 109 -8.58 19.57 -8.32
N GLU A 110 -9.25 19.94 -7.23
CA GLU A 110 -9.47 21.34 -6.87
C GLU A 110 -8.14 22.05 -6.60
N LYS A 111 -7.24 21.42 -5.84
CA LYS A 111 -5.89 21.95 -5.61
C LYS A 111 -5.11 22.14 -6.91
N ALA A 112 -5.13 21.14 -7.79
CA ALA A 112 -4.45 21.20 -9.07
C ALA A 112 -5.02 22.31 -9.98
N ALA A 113 -6.33 22.45 -10.03
CA ALA A 113 -6.97 23.53 -10.80
C ALA A 113 -6.56 24.92 -10.30
N ASN A 114 -6.45 25.08 -8.99
CA ASN A 114 -6.04 26.34 -8.37
C ASN A 114 -4.54 26.63 -8.47
N THR A 115 -3.72 25.67 -8.93
CA THR A 115 -2.27 25.87 -9.12
C THR A 115 -1.96 26.62 -10.41
N LEU A 116 -2.88 26.63 -11.38
CA LEU A 116 -2.72 27.34 -12.65
C LEU A 116 -3.13 28.80 -12.46
N TYR A 117 -2.13 29.67 -12.28
CA TYR A 117 -2.31 31.12 -12.30
C TYR A 117 -1.80 31.67 -13.63
N ILE A 118 -2.67 32.32 -14.38
CA ILE A 118 -2.30 32.96 -15.65
C ILE A 118 -2.21 34.47 -15.39
N GLU A 119 -0.97 35.01 -15.39
CA GLU A 119 -0.75 36.45 -15.30
C GLU A 119 -1.31 37.15 -16.56
N ASN A 120 -1.98 38.27 -16.35
CA ASN A 120 -2.57 39.12 -17.42
C ASN A 120 -3.77 38.49 -18.17
N LEU A 121 -4.52 37.61 -17.55
CA LEU A 121 -5.85 37.29 -18.05
C LEU A 121 -6.73 38.53 -17.91
N ALA A 122 -7.02 39.25 -19.01
CA ALA A 122 -8.01 40.31 -19.02
C ALA A 122 -9.41 39.70 -18.83
N LEU A 123 -10.03 39.93 -17.67
CA LEU A 123 -11.43 39.64 -17.39
C LEU A 123 -12.31 40.81 -17.80
#